data_2fc85a2a6ed729ebae4aa70b7a322a0a
#
_entry.id   2fc85a2a6ed729ebae4aa70b7a322a0a
#
_cell.length_a   1.000
_cell.length_b   1.000
_cell.length_c   1.000
_cell.angle_alpha   90.00
_cell.angle_beta   90.00
_cell.angle_gamma   90.00
#
_symmetry.space_group_name_H-M   'P 1'
#
loop_
_entity.id
_entity.type
_entity.pdbx_description
1 polymer ?
#
loop_
_entity_poly.entity_id
_entity_poly.type
_entity_poly.pdbx_seq_one_letter_code
_entity_poly.pdbx_strand_id
1 'polypeptide(L)'
;MTKKQAYFWLGLFAFGTIAFTLVQDNIRPNYHGQNDVIKYLLGIAPNYFAGVSLSSFFVVMINHINSASKKPSTSVWVNSKAQILSMLISLTGLSIWEFMQTYTSRGHFDWHDLLWTIIGALTFYVIWSVINRKTSNNN
;
A
#
# COMPACT_ATOMS: atom_id res chain seq x y z
N MET A 1 -12.71 10.78 -8.41
CA MET A 1 -12.33 9.44 -8.88
C MET A 1 -13.52 8.77 -9.57
N THR A 2 -13.32 8.16 -10.74
CA THR A 2 -14.39 7.42 -11.46
C THR A 2 -14.63 6.04 -10.84
N LYS A 3 -15.81 5.43 -11.09
CA LYS A 3 -16.10 4.06 -10.63
C LYS A 3 -15.06 3.04 -11.14
N LYS A 4 -14.62 3.17 -12.40
CA LYS A 4 -13.59 2.29 -12.99
C LYS A 4 -12.25 2.41 -12.26
N GLN A 5 -11.84 3.62 -11.92
CA GLN A 5 -10.62 3.85 -11.12
C GLN A 5 -10.75 3.25 -9.71
N ALA A 6 -11.93 3.41 -9.06
CA ALA A 6 -12.16 2.82 -7.75
C ALA A 6 -12.02 1.29 -7.78
N TYR A 7 -12.62 0.62 -8.75
CA TYR A 7 -12.48 -0.83 -8.91
C TYR A 7 -11.04 -1.27 -9.20
N PHE A 8 -10.29 -0.49 -10.00
CA PHE A 8 -8.88 -0.78 -10.23
C PHE A 8 -8.07 -0.75 -8.91
N TRP A 9 -8.26 0.29 -8.09
CA TRP A 9 -7.53 0.42 -6.83
C TRP A 9 -7.94 -0.62 -5.79
N LEU A 10 -9.23 -0.97 -5.72
CA LEU A 10 -9.69 -2.08 -4.89
C LEU A 10 -9.17 -3.43 -5.39
N GLY A 11 -9.06 -3.63 -6.70
CA GLY A 11 -8.42 -4.81 -7.28
C GLY A 11 -6.94 -4.90 -6.91
N LEU A 12 -6.21 -3.77 -6.96
CA LEU A 12 -4.79 -3.72 -6.56
C LEU A 12 -4.62 -3.96 -5.05
N PHE A 13 -5.53 -3.44 -4.23
CA PHE A 13 -5.60 -3.75 -2.80
C PHE A 13 -5.80 -5.25 -2.56
N ALA A 14 -6.81 -5.86 -3.20
CA ALA A 14 -7.09 -7.27 -3.05
C ALA A 14 -5.90 -8.14 -3.52
N PHE A 15 -5.32 -7.82 -4.69
CA PHE A 15 -4.14 -8.51 -5.20
C PHE A 15 -2.96 -8.42 -4.23
N GLY A 16 -2.65 -7.22 -3.74
CA GLY A 16 -1.53 -7.02 -2.82
C GLY A 16 -1.75 -7.71 -1.48
N THR A 17 -2.99 -7.72 -0.96
CA THR A 17 -3.33 -8.44 0.27
C THR A 17 -3.20 -9.96 0.09
N ILE A 18 -3.68 -10.50 -1.02
CA ILE A 18 -3.53 -11.93 -1.34
C ILE A 18 -2.04 -12.28 -1.47
N ALA A 19 -1.27 -11.49 -2.21
CA ALA A 19 0.17 -11.72 -2.36
C ALA A 19 0.91 -11.65 -1.02
N PHE A 20 0.58 -10.68 -0.16
CA PHE A 20 1.09 -10.58 1.20
C PHE A 20 0.83 -11.87 1.98
N THR A 21 -0.43 -12.31 2.07
CA THR A 21 -0.83 -13.51 2.82
C THR A 21 -0.18 -14.77 2.25
N LEU A 22 -0.15 -14.92 0.92
CA LEU A 22 0.47 -16.10 0.29
C LEU A 22 1.97 -16.17 0.60
N VAL A 23 2.68 -15.06 0.51
CA VAL A 23 4.12 -15.06 0.80
C VAL A 23 4.37 -15.25 2.28
N GLN A 24 3.69 -14.50 3.14
CA GLN A 24 3.93 -14.48 4.58
C GLN A 24 3.56 -15.80 5.26
N ASP A 25 2.39 -16.35 4.92
CA ASP A 25 1.80 -17.46 5.67
C ASP A 25 2.00 -18.81 4.98
N ASN A 26 2.25 -18.84 3.66
CA ASN A 26 2.35 -20.09 2.92
C ASN A 26 3.75 -20.31 2.32
N ILE A 27 4.30 -19.36 1.57
CA ILE A 27 5.53 -19.59 0.82
C ILE A 27 6.75 -19.52 1.75
N ARG A 28 6.87 -18.44 2.51
CA ARG A 28 8.02 -18.18 3.38
C ARG A 28 8.25 -19.28 4.43
N PRO A 29 7.23 -19.76 5.18
CA PRO A 29 7.42 -20.83 6.16
C PRO A 29 7.80 -22.18 5.55
N ASN A 30 7.37 -22.46 4.31
CA ASN A 30 7.59 -23.72 3.62
C ASN A 30 8.84 -23.70 2.70
N TYR A 31 9.56 -22.59 2.61
CA TYR A 31 10.75 -22.50 1.79
C TYR A 31 11.98 -23.03 2.57
N HIS A 32 12.44 -24.21 2.21
CA HIS A 32 13.62 -24.87 2.79
C HIS A 32 14.86 -24.81 1.88
N GLY A 33 14.80 -24.07 0.76
CA GLY A 33 15.92 -23.89 -0.16
C GLY A 33 17.08 -23.10 0.48
N GLN A 34 18.29 -23.30 -0.03
CA GLN A 34 19.51 -22.65 0.45
C GLN A 34 19.84 -21.34 -0.32
N ASN A 35 19.01 -20.95 -1.27
CA ASN A 35 19.27 -19.73 -2.06
C ASN A 35 18.96 -18.47 -1.25
N ASP A 36 19.99 -17.73 -0.88
CA ASP A 36 19.88 -16.52 -0.04
C ASP A 36 19.12 -15.40 -0.73
N VAL A 37 19.19 -15.28 -2.06
CA VAL A 37 18.42 -14.30 -2.82
C VAL A 37 16.90 -14.56 -2.68
N ILE A 38 16.50 -15.82 -2.80
CA ILE A 38 15.08 -16.18 -2.63
C ILE A 38 14.63 -15.95 -1.19
N LYS A 39 15.42 -16.32 -0.20
CA LYS A 39 15.12 -16.03 1.22
C LYS A 39 14.93 -14.54 1.46
N TYR A 40 15.84 -13.73 0.92
CA TYR A 40 15.74 -12.28 1.01
C TYR A 40 14.46 -11.75 0.37
N LEU A 41 14.17 -12.15 -0.88
CA LEU A 41 12.96 -11.73 -1.59
C LEU A 41 11.67 -12.14 -0.84
N LEU A 42 11.62 -13.34 -0.28
CA LEU A 42 10.49 -13.80 0.52
C LEU A 42 10.37 -13.03 1.85
N GLY A 43 11.49 -12.54 2.39
CA GLY A 43 11.49 -11.69 3.58
C GLY A 43 10.85 -10.32 3.34
N ILE A 44 11.22 -9.67 2.24
CA ILE A 44 10.84 -8.29 1.95
C ILE A 44 9.51 -8.15 1.20
N ALA A 45 9.08 -9.19 0.45
CA ALA A 45 7.90 -9.13 -0.39
C ALA A 45 6.60 -8.78 0.39
N PRO A 46 6.35 -9.33 1.59
CA PRO A 46 5.16 -8.96 2.37
C PRO A 46 5.08 -7.45 2.63
N ASN A 47 6.16 -6.82 3.05
CA ASN A 47 6.20 -5.40 3.37
C ASN A 47 6.01 -4.52 2.12
N TYR A 48 6.60 -4.92 1.00
CA TYR A 48 6.35 -4.27 -0.28
C TYR A 48 4.87 -4.34 -0.68
N PHE A 49 4.26 -5.52 -0.64
CA PHE A 49 2.85 -5.69 -0.97
C PHE A 49 1.92 -4.96 0.00
N ALA A 50 2.25 -4.91 1.29
CA ALA A 50 1.49 -4.14 2.27
C ALA A 50 1.51 -2.64 1.93
N GLY A 51 2.67 -2.08 1.56
CA GLY A 51 2.80 -0.69 1.15
C GLY A 51 1.95 -0.32 -0.05
N VAL A 52 1.97 -1.13 -1.11
CA VAL A 52 1.12 -0.95 -2.31
C VAL A 52 -0.36 -1.09 -1.96
N SER A 53 -0.70 -2.15 -1.25
CA SER A 53 -2.07 -2.57 -0.96
C SER A 53 -2.81 -1.54 -0.10
N LEU A 54 -2.25 -1.18 1.06
CA LEU A 54 -2.90 -0.24 1.97
C LEU A 54 -3.00 1.17 1.37
N SER A 55 -1.99 1.63 0.62
CA SER A 55 -2.07 2.91 -0.09
C SER A 55 -3.21 2.89 -1.13
N SER A 56 -3.41 1.77 -1.83
CA SER A 56 -4.50 1.59 -2.79
C SER A 56 -5.88 1.59 -2.11
N PHE A 57 -6.00 0.99 -0.94
CA PHE A 57 -7.22 0.99 -0.15
C PHE A 57 -7.57 2.39 0.36
N PHE A 58 -6.62 3.06 1.01
CA PHE A 58 -6.88 4.36 1.62
C PHE A 58 -7.21 5.44 0.60
N VAL A 59 -6.65 5.40 -0.63
CA VAL A 59 -7.02 6.38 -1.66
C VAL A 59 -8.48 6.25 -2.08
N VAL A 60 -9.03 5.03 -2.10
CA VAL A 60 -10.46 4.81 -2.38
C VAL A 60 -11.30 5.32 -1.21
N MET A 61 -10.93 4.98 0.03
CA MET A 61 -11.63 5.41 1.24
C MET A 61 -11.67 6.94 1.35
N ILE A 62 -10.55 7.62 1.17
CA ILE A 62 -10.46 9.09 1.22
C ILE A 62 -11.38 9.71 0.17
N ASN A 63 -11.33 9.23 -1.08
CA ASN A 63 -12.19 9.75 -2.15
C ASN A 63 -13.68 9.47 -1.87
N HIS A 64 -14.02 8.33 -1.28
CA HIS A 64 -15.39 7.99 -0.92
C HIS A 64 -15.94 8.92 0.19
N ILE A 65 -15.18 9.09 1.26
CA ILE A 65 -15.54 9.98 2.39
C ILE A 65 -15.72 11.42 1.90
N ASN A 66 -14.80 11.90 1.05
CA ASN A 66 -14.88 13.25 0.51
C ASN A 66 -16.09 13.46 -0.40
N SER A 67 -16.46 12.44 -1.19
CA SER A 67 -17.66 12.50 -2.04
C SER A 67 -18.95 12.54 -1.23
N ALA A 68 -18.96 11.97 -0.03
CA ALA A 68 -20.09 12.00 0.89
C ALA A 68 -20.18 13.30 1.71
N SER A 69 -19.07 14.05 1.81
CA SER A 69 -19.01 15.30 2.58
C SER A 69 -19.65 16.45 1.80
N LYS A 70 -20.63 17.12 2.41
CA LYS A 70 -21.34 18.30 1.83
C LYS A 70 -20.56 19.62 1.91
N LYS A 71 -19.32 19.63 2.44
CA LYS A 71 -18.51 20.86 2.59
C LYS A 71 -17.57 21.03 1.40
N PRO A 72 -17.80 21.99 0.48
CA PRO A 72 -17.05 22.09 -0.79
C PRO A 72 -15.58 22.53 -0.63
N SER A 73 -15.24 23.36 0.35
CA SER A 73 -13.88 23.93 0.45
C SER A 73 -12.80 22.93 0.93
N THR A 74 -13.17 22.06 1.86
CA THR A 74 -12.23 21.04 2.39
C THR A 74 -12.09 19.84 1.43
N SER A 75 -13.17 19.53 0.69
CA SER A 75 -13.21 18.39 -0.23
C SER A 75 -12.29 18.57 -1.45
N VAL A 76 -12.14 19.78 -1.98
CA VAL A 76 -11.28 20.04 -3.17
C VAL A 76 -9.81 19.80 -2.84
N TRP A 77 -9.32 20.32 -1.71
CA TRP A 77 -7.92 20.14 -1.30
C TRP A 77 -7.59 18.69 -0.99
N VAL A 78 -8.47 18.00 -0.26
CA VAL A 78 -8.26 16.59 0.10
C VAL A 78 -8.33 15.68 -1.13
N ASN A 79 -9.24 15.94 -2.08
CA ASN A 79 -9.31 15.20 -3.34
C ASN A 79 -8.05 15.40 -4.20
N SER A 80 -7.50 16.62 -4.26
CA SER A 80 -6.28 16.89 -5.04
C SER A 80 -5.02 16.20 -4.46
N LYS A 81 -5.04 15.86 -3.17
CA LYS A 81 -3.91 15.25 -2.45
C LYS A 81 -4.22 13.87 -1.86
N ALA A 82 -5.34 13.27 -2.24
CA ALA A 82 -5.79 11.97 -1.71
C ALA A 82 -4.72 10.88 -1.81
N GLN A 83 -3.94 10.86 -2.89
CA GLN A 83 -2.84 9.91 -3.10
C GLN A 83 -1.71 10.10 -2.09
N ILE A 84 -1.33 11.35 -1.80
CA ILE A 84 -0.26 11.63 -0.82
C ILE A 84 -0.74 11.30 0.58
N LEU A 85 -1.98 11.67 0.89
CA LEU A 85 -2.58 11.40 2.20
C LEU A 85 -2.72 9.88 2.44
N SER A 86 -3.13 9.12 1.42
CA SER A 86 -3.22 7.66 1.52
C SER A 86 -1.85 7.02 1.77
N MET A 87 -0.80 7.48 1.08
CA MET A 87 0.58 7.03 1.35
C MET A 87 1.00 7.33 2.79
N LEU A 88 0.78 8.56 3.25
CA LEU A 88 1.19 8.96 4.61
C LEU A 88 0.46 8.13 5.68
N ILE A 89 -0.85 7.90 5.53
CA ILE A 89 -1.61 7.05 6.45
C ILE A 89 -1.08 5.62 6.43
N SER A 90 -0.83 5.05 5.25
CA SER A 90 -0.30 3.70 5.11
C SER A 90 1.09 3.55 5.72
N LEU A 91 2.00 4.47 5.41
CA LEU A 91 3.37 4.46 5.94
C LEU A 91 3.38 4.62 7.45
N THR A 92 2.56 5.55 8.00
CA THR A 92 2.45 5.73 9.45
C THR A 92 1.91 4.47 10.12
N GLY A 93 0.83 3.90 9.60
CA GLY A 93 0.23 2.69 10.17
C GLY A 93 1.19 1.49 10.14
N LEU A 94 1.86 1.26 9.01
CA LEU A 94 2.82 0.16 8.87
C LEU A 94 4.09 0.40 9.73
N SER A 95 4.56 1.65 9.86
CA SER A 95 5.67 1.96 10.75
C SER A 95 5.31 1.72 12.21
N ILE A 96 4.11 2.12 12.65
CA ILE A 96 3.62 1.84 14.00
C ILE A 96 3.54 0.32 14.21
N TRP A 97 3.03 -0.42 13.22
CA TRP A 97 2.97 -1.87 13.29
C TRP A 97 4.35 -2.49 13.47
N GLU A 98 5.35 -2.04 12.71
CA GLU A 98 6.73 -2.50 12.80
C GLU A 98 7.33 -2.24 14.19
N PHE A 99 7.09 -1.05 14.75
CA PHE A 99 7.49 -0.76 16.12
C PHE A 99 6.77 -1.65 17.14
N MET A 100 5.47 -1.89 16.96
CA MET A 100 4.69 -2.73 17.87
C MET A 100 5.15 -4.18 17.87
N GLN A 101 5.71 -4.68 16.77
CA GLN A 101 6.28 -6.02 16.71
C GLN A 101 7.42 -6.24 17.72
N THR A 102 8.20 -5.20 18.06
CA THR A 102 9.26 -5.31 19.07
C THR A 102 8.75 -5.69 20.47
N TYR A 103 7.47 -5.39 20.75
CA TYR A 103 6.82 -5.73 22.02
C TYR A 103 6.15 -7.11 21.99
N THR A 104 6.23 -7.83 20.88
CA THR A 104 5.69 -9.18 20.74
C THR A 104 6.82 -10.20 20.74
N SER A 105 6.54 -11.44 21.14
CA SER A 105 7.51 -12.53 21.17
C SER A 105 8.04 -12.95 19.78
N ARG A 106 7.51 -12.37 18.71
CA ARG A 106 7.81 -12.76 17.32
C ARG A 106 8.66 -11.74 16.57
N GLY A 107 8.87 -10.53 17.10
CA GLY A 107 9.36 -9.44 16.28
C GLY A 107 10.67 -8.83 16.73
N HIS A 108 11.53 -8.61 15.76
CA HIS A 108 12.60 -7.63 15.82
C HIS A 108 12.26 -6.53 14.82
N PHE A 109 12.50 -5.27 15.18
CA PHE A 109 12.40 -4.17 14.24
C PHE A 109 13.46 -4.33 13.14
N ASP A 110 13.02 -4.30 11.89
CA ASP A 110 13.92 -4.39 10.74
C ASP A 110 13.79 -3.17 9.82
N TRP A 111 14.89 -2.46 9.62
CA TRP A 111 14.96 -1.33 8.70
C TRP A 111 14.67 -1.71 7.25
N HIS A 112 14.97 -2.96 6.84
CA HIS A 112 14.67 -3.44 5.51
C HIS A 112 13.16 -3.54 5.29
N ASP A 113 12.41 -3.96 6.27
CA ASP A 113 10.95 -4.07 6.21
C ASP A 113 10.31 -2.69 6.01
N LEU A 114 10.79 -1.69 6.75
CA LEU A 114 10.35 -0.32 6.59
C LEU A 114 10.74 0.27 5.21
N LEU A 115 11.96 0.00 4.73
CA LEU A 115 12.41 0.44 3.41
C LEU A 115 11.52 -0.12 2.29
N TRP A 116 11.20 -1.43 2.34
CA TRP A 116 10.37 -2.05 1.33
C TRP A 116 8.90 -1.65 1.41
N THR A 117 8.41 -1.31 2.58
CA THR A 117 7.11 -0.64 2.76
C THR A 117 7.08 0.72 2.04
N ILE A 118 8.13 1.52 2.18
CA ILE A 118 8.26 2.82 1.49
C ILE A 118 8.31 2.61 -0.03
N ILE A 119 9.10 1.65 -0.52
CA ILE A 119 9.19 1.32 -1.96
C ILE A 119 7.81 0.89 -2.49
N GLY A 120 7.06 0.09 -1.75
CA GLY A 120 5.69 -0.30 -2.10
C GLY A 120 4.75 0.90 -2.22
N ALA A 121 4.77 1.82 -1.25
CA ALA A 121 3.98 3.05 -1.28
C ALA A 121 4.39 3.99 -2.44
N LEU A 122 5.68 4.08 -2.74
CA LEU A 122 6.15 4.83 -3.91
C LEU A 122 5.71 4.19 -5.24
N THR A 123 5.70 2.86 -5.33
CA THR A 123 5.16 2.14 -6.48
C THR A 123 3.69 2.49 -6.71
N PHE A 124 2.87 2.49 -5.64
CA PHE A 124 1.49 2.98 -5.72
C PHE A 124 1.42 4.41 -6.29
N TYR A 125 2.26 5.33 -5.79
CA TYR A 125 2.27 6.73 -6.25
C TYR A 125 2.62 6.85 -7.74
N VAL A 126 3.59 6.08 -8.22
CA VAL A 126 3.96 6.05 -9.64
C VAL A 126 2.79 5.56 -10.49
N ILE A 127 2.14 4.44 -10.10
CA ILE A 127 0.96 3.91 -10.80
C ILE A 127 -0.16 4.95 -10.83
N TRP A 128 -0.43 5.60 -9.69
CA TRP A 128 -1.40 6.69 -9.60
C TRP A 128 -1.11 7.82 -10.59
N SER A 129 0.14 8.26 -10.63
CA SER A 129 0.56 9.37 -11.49
C SER A 129 0.40 9.04 -12.98
N VAL A 130 0.72 7.81 -13.38
CA VAL A 130 0.56 7.34 -14.77
C VAL A 130 -0.91 7.28 -15.18
N ILE A 131 -1.76 6.72 -14.31
CA ILE A 131 -3.21 6.59 -14.61
C ILE A 131 -3.87 7.95 -14.74
N ASN A 132 -3.56 8.89 -13.84
CA ASN A 132 -4.21 10.21 -13.86
C ASN A 132 -3.72 11.11 -15.00
N ARG A 133 -2.45 11.00 -15.43
CA ARG A 133 -1.95 11.70 -16.63
C ARG A 133 -2.68 11.28 -17.90
N LYS A 134 -2.96 9.98 -18.06
CA LYS A 134 -3.72 9.46 -19.21
C LYS A 134 -5.16 10.00 -19.24
N THR A 135 -5.78 10.20 -18.10
CA THR A 135 -7.14 10.72 -18.01
C THR A 135 -7.20 12.21 -18.36
N SER A 136 -6.16 12.99 -18.04
CA SER A 136 -6.08 14.43 -18.35
C SER A 136 -5.86 14.71 -19.84
N ASN A 137 -5.18 13.82 -20.55
CA ASN A 137 -4.88 14.00 -21.98
C ASN A 137 -6.02 13.58 -22.91
N ASN A 138 -7.06 12.93 -22.39
CA ASN A 138 -8.21 12.45 -23.16
C ASN A 138 -9.49 13.31 -22.99
N ASN A 139 -9.38 14.44 -22.28
CA ASN A 139 -10.42 15.47 -22.12
C ASN A 139 -9.98 16.78 -22.76
#